data_fcb3990ad19c9bfe13ff7639cac80d25
#
_entry.id   fcb3990ad19c9bfe13ff7639cac80d25
#
_cell.length_a   1.000
_cell.length_b   1.000
_cell.length_c   1.000
_cell.angle_alpha   90.00
_cell.angle_beta   90.00
_cell.angle_gamma   90.00
#
_symmetry.space_group_name_H-M   'P 1'
#
loop_
_entity.id
_entity.type
_entity.pdbx_description
1 polymer ?
#
loop_
_entity_poly.entity_id
_entity_poly.type
_entity_poly.pdbx_seq_one_letter_code
_entity_poly.pdbx_strand_id
1 'polypeptide(L)'
;EIRRNRRYDAIIMDPPSYGRGPGGEIWKLEDCIYDLVQLCAGVLTEQPLFFLINSYTTGLSPSVMGYILGSVVRKRFGGTVTFDEIGLPVAQSGLALPCGSTAIWQAE
;
A
#
# COMPACT_ATOMS: atom_id res chain seq x y z
N GLU A 1 -3.09 -7.65 15.85
CA GLU A 1 -4.49 -7.24 15.78
C GLU A 1 -5.42 -8.39 15.36
N ILE A 2 -4.97 -9.26 14.46
CA ILE A 2 -5.75 -10.45 14.08
C ILE A 2 -6.03 -11.31 15.30
N ARG A 3 -5.03 -11.55 16.15
CA ARG A 3 -5.18 -12.35 17.39
C ARG A 3 -6.16 -11.71 18.37
N ARG A 4 -6.24 -10.37 18.39
CA ARG A 4 -7.14 -9.61 19.27
C ARG A 4 -8.55 -9.52 18.70
N ASN A 5 -8.75 -10.05 17.52
CA ASN A 5 -10.02 -9.98 16.78
C ASN A 5 -10.50 -8.53 16.58
N ARG A 6 -9.54 -7.62 16.39
CA ARG A 6 -9.84 -6.21 16.10
C ARG A 6 -9.98 -6.02 14.60
N ARG A 7 -10.89 -5.15 14.21
CA ARG A 7 -11.15 -4.83 12.81
C ARG A 7 -11.14 -3.33 12.62
N TYR A 8 -10.76 -2.92 11.42
CA TYR A 8 -10.60 -1.52 11.08
C TYR A 8 -11.33 -1.21 9.78
N ASP A 9 -11.88 0.01 9.71
CA ASP A 9 -12.60 0.45 8.52
C ASP A 9 -11.67 0.97 7.42
N ALA A 10 -10.45 1.32 7.75
CA ALA A 10 -9.50 1.87 6.80
C ALA A 10 -8.07 1.53 7.22
N ILE A 11 -7.20 1.45 6.24
CA ILE A 11 -5.77 1.22 6.45
C ILE A 11 -4.98 2.25 5.65
N ILE A 12 -4.02 2.90 6.30
CA ILE A 12 -2.99 3.69 5.66
C ILE A 12 -1.67 3.01 5.93
N MET A 13 -0.94 2.68 4.87
CA MET A 13 0.28 1.92 4.96
C MET A 13 1.43 2.69 4.32
N ASP A 14 2.50 2.88 5.07
CA ASP A 14 3.72 3.52 4.60
C ASP A 14 4.92 2.68 5.06
N PRO A 15 5.06 1.45 4.52
CA PRO A 15 6.05 0.52 5.02
C PRO A 15 7.46 0.93 4.59
N PRO A 16 8.49 0.57 5.40
CA PRO A 16 9.87 0.87 5.04
C PRO A 16 10.30 0.05 3.82
N SER A 17 11.18 0.64 3.00
CA SER A 17 11.71 -0.02 1.83
C SER A 17 12.66 -1.17 2.18
N TYR A 18 13.39 -1.02 3.28
CA TYR A 18 14.42 -1.95 3.71
C TYR A 18 14.55 -1.93 5.22
N GLY A 19 14.90 -3.08 5.80
CA GLY A 19 15.16 -3.18 7.22
C GLY A 19 15.77 -4.51 7.59
N ARG A 20 16.27 -4.61 8.83
CA ARG A 20 16.80 -5.85 9.40
C ARG A 20 16.11 -6.15 10.71
N GLY A 21 15.74 -7.41 10.90
CA GLY A 21 15.20 -7.88 12.17
C GLY A 21 16.29 -8.21 13.17
N PRO A 22 15.92 -8.43 14.45
CA PRO A 22 16.87 -8.73 15.52
C PRO A 22 17.65 -10.04 15.30
N GLY A 23 17.13 -10.96 14.52
CA GLY A 23 17.81 -12.23 14.18
C GLY A 23 18.59 -12.16 12.88
N GLY A 24 18.80 -10.96 12.30
CA GLY A 24 19.52 -10.79 11.04
C GLY A 24 18.64 -10.92 9.80
N GLU A 25 17.32 -11.08 9.96
CA GLU A 25 16.39 -11.14 8.85
C GLU A 25 16.42 -9.85 8.04
N ILE A 26 16.33 -9.98 6.72
CA ILE A 26 16.32 -8.84 5.82
C ILE A 26 14.90 -8.61 5.32
N TRP A 27 14.42 -7.37 5.49
CA TRP A 27 13.17 -6.90 4.95
C TRP A 27 13.42 -6.12 3.69
N LYS A 28 12.81 -6.53 2.59
CA LYS A 28 12.75 -5.75 1.36
C LYS A 28 11.29 -5.64 0.94
N LEU A 29 10.81 -4.43 0.78
CA LEU A 29 9.40 -4.20 0.52
C LEU A 29 8.93 -4.88 -0.77
N GLU A 30 9.72 -4.81 -1.84
CA GLU A 30 9.37 -5.41 -3.13
C GLU A 30 9.16 -6.93 -3.05
N ASP A 31 9.79 -7.59 -2.07
CA ASP A 31 9.65 -9.04 -1.88
C ASP A 31 8.47 -9.38 -0.95
N CYS A 32 8.05 -8.45 -0.10
CA CYS A 32 7.13 -8.74 1.00
C CYS A 32 5.78 -8.04 0.89
N ILE A 33 5.63 -7.10 -0.05
CA ILE A 33 4.46 -6.22 -0.11
C ILE A 33 3.15 -6.99 -0.31
N TYR A 34 3.13 -8.01 -1.14
CA TYR A 34 1.93 -8.79 -1.39
C TYR A 34 1.43 -9.47 -0.12
N ASP A 35 2.34 -10.15 0.58
CA ASP A 35 2.00 -10.85 1.81
C ASP A 35 1.58 -9.90 2.92
N LEU A 36 2.23 -8.72 2.98
CA LEU A 36 1.87 -7.69 3.96
C LEU A 36 0.46 -7.15 3.71
N VAL A 37 0.12 -6.86 2.46
CA VAL A 37 -1.22 -6.38 2.11
C VAL A 37 -2.26 -7.45 2.42
N GLN A 38 -1.97 -8.70 2.10
CA GLN A 38 -2.86 -9.81 2.38
C GLN A 38 -3.11 -9.98 3.87
N LEU A 39 -2.06 -9.88 4.68
CA LEU A 39 -2.16 -9.94 6.13
C LEU A 39 -2.99 -8.78 6.68
N CYS A 40 -2.70 -7.57 6.24
CA CYS A 40 -3.43 -6.38 6.69
C CYS A 40 -4.89 -6.37 6.25
N ALA A 41 -5.20 -6.92 5.08
CA ALA A 41 -6.59 -7.04 4.64
C ALA A 41 -7.41 -7.93 5.59
N GLY A 42 -6.75 -8.82 6.30
CA GLY A 42 -7.40 -9.69 7.30
C GLY A 42 -7.94 -8.95 8.52
N VAL A 43 -7.55 -7.69 8.74
CA VAL A 43 -8.07 -6.88 9.85
C VAL A 43 -9.09 -5.84 9.38
N LEU A 44 -9.53 -5.88 8.13
CA LEU A 44 -10.58 -5.01 7.65
C LEU A 44 -11.95 -5.48 8.13
N THR A 45 -12.84 -4.52 8.40
CA THR A 45 -14.25 -4.82 8.69
C THR A 45 -14.93 -5.37 7.44
N GLU A 46 -16.20 -5.75 7.56
CA GLU A 46 -16.96 -6.27 6.42
C GLU A 46 -17.32 -5.18 5.41
N GLN A 47 -17.32 -3.93 5.82
CA GLN A 47 -17.63 -2.79 4.96
C GLN A 47 -16.52 -1.73 5.12
N PRO A 48 -15.30 -2.04 4.67
CA PRO A 48 -14.21 -1.10 4.81
C PRO A 48 -14.36 0.11 3.88
N LEU A 49 -13.72 1.20 4.23
CA LEU A 49 -13.81 2.47 3.50
C LEU A 49 -12.71 2.63 2.45
N PHE A 50 -11.46 2.43 2.87
CA PHE A 50 -10.32 2.55 1.94
C PHE A 50 -9.10 1.81 2.45
N PHE A 51 -8.16 1.59 1.54
CA PHE A 51 -6.84 1.03 1.83
C PHE A 51 -5.82 1.78 0.98
N LEU A 52 -4.93 2.52 1.61
CA LEU A 52 -3.94 3.35 0.93
C LEU A 52 -2.54 2.82 1.21
N ILE A 53 -1.72 2.72 0.16
CA ILE A 53 -0.31 2.33 0.27
C ILE A 53 0.54 3.40 -0.37
N ASN A 54 1.57 3.86 0.35
CA ASN A 54 2.64 4.68 -0.21
C ASN A 54 3.93 3.88 -0.21
N SER A 55 4.76 4.09 -1.21
CA SER A 55 6.06 3.46 -1.30
C SER A 55 7.08 4.39 -1.93
N TYR A 56 8.28 4.34 -1.41
CA TYR A 56 9.43 5.10 -1.94
C TYR A 56 10.51 4.16 -2.47
N THR A 57 10.13 2.91 -2.73
CA THR A 57 11.02 1.84 -3.19
C THR A 57 11.15 1.88 -4.71
N THR A 58 12.37 1.94 -5.22
CA THR A 58 12.63 2.04 -6.66
C THR A 58 12.13 0.85 -7.48
N GLY A 59 12.14 -0.33 -6.92
CA GLY A 59 11.71 -1.53 -7.63
C GLY A 59 10.21 -1.80 -7.58
N LEU A 60 9.40 -0.86 -7.09
CA LEU A 60 7.97 -1.08 -6.85
C LEU A 60 7.16 0.03 -7.52
N SER A 61 6.63 -0.26 -8.70
CA SER A 61 5.88 0.74 -9.48
C SER A 61 4.46 0.93 -8.93
N PRO A 62 3.82 2.09 -9.21
CA PRO A 62 2.43 2.30 -8.80
C PRO A 62 1.48 1.24 -9.34
N SER A 63 1.66 0.80 -10.58
CA SER A 63 0.79 -0.19 -11.20
C SER A 63 0.89 -1.56 -10.50
N VAL A 64 2.07 -1.92 -9.99
CA VAL A 64 2.24 -3.15 -9.23
C VAL A 64 1.46 -3.08 -7.93
N MET A 65 1.53 -1.97 -7.22
CA MET A 65 0.76 -1.78 -5.99
C MET A 65 -0.74 -1.78 -6.28
N GLY A 66 -1.15 -1.15 -7.38
CA GLY A 66 -2.54 -1.18 -7.81
C GLY A 66 -3.03 -2.59 -8.12
N TYR A 67 -2.19 -3.38 -8.78
CA TYR A 67 -2.51 -4.79 -9.06
C TYR A 67 -2.69 -5.59 -7.76
N ILE A 68 -1.82 -5.37 -6.79
CA ILE A 68 -1.92 -6.06 -5.49
C ILE A 68 -3.22 -5.70 -4.77
N LEU A 69 -3.56 -4.42 -4.70
CA LEU A 69 -4.82 -3.99 -4.11
C LEU A 69 -6.03 -4.56 -4.86
N GLY A 70 -5.95 -4.62 -6.17
CA GLY A 70 -6.99 -5.24 -6.99
C GLY A 70 -7.16 -6.71 -6.70
N SER A 71 -6.05 -7.43 -6.57
CA SER A 71 -6.07 -8.88 -6.33
C SER A 71 -6.53 -9.24 -4.93
N VAL A 72 -6.17 -8.45 -3.92
CA VAL A 72 -6.42 -8.77 -2.51
C VAL A 72 -7.70 -8.10 -2.01
N VAL A 73 -7.86 -6.81 -2.25
CA VAL A 73 -8.92 -6.02 -1.61
C VAL A 73 -10.14 -5.88 -2.52
N ARG A 74 -9.95 -5.40 -3.74
CA ARG A 74 -11.07 -5.22 -4.69
C ARG A 74 -11.78 -6.52 -5.01
N LYS A 75 -11.02 -7.59 -5.15
CA LYS A 75 -11.60 -8.92 -5.43
C LYS A 75 -12.56 -9.35 -4.34
N ARG A 76 -12.27 -8.98 -3.09
CA ARG A 76 -13.08 -9.34 -1.93
C ARG A 76 -14.24 -8.38 -1.68
N PHE A 77 -14.01 -7.08 -1.84
CA PHE A 77 -14.95 -6.05 -1.41
C PHE A 77 -15.56 -5.24 -2.56
N GLY A 78 -15.12 -5.44 -3.80
CA GLY A 78 -15.51 -4.55 -4.89
C GLY A 78 -14.78 -3.21 -4.78
N GLY A 79 -15.38 -2.15 -5.27
CA GLY A 79 -14.78 -0.81 -5.18
C GLY A 79 -13.84 -0.49 -6.33
N THR A 80 -13.04 0.54 -6.15
CA THR A 80 -12.16 1.08 -7.20
C THR A 80 -10.73 1.19 -6.70
N VAL A 81 -9.78 0.82 -7.55
CA VAL A 81 -8.35 0.97 -7.29
C VAL A 81 -7.78 2.03 -8.23
N THR A 82 -7.07 2.99 -7.67
CA THR A 82 -6.30 3.98 -8.43
C THR A 82 -4.86 3.97 -7.98
N PHE A 83 -3.95 4.36 -8.85
CA PHE A 83 -2.53 4.40 -8.53
C PHE A 83 -1.85 5.47 -9.36
N ASP A 84 -0.79 6.06 -8.80
CA ASP A 84 -0.01 7.10 -9.48
C ASP A 84 1.31 7.32 -8.74
N GLU A 85 2.17 8.10 -9.35
CA GLU A 85 3.39 8.56 -8.71
C GLU A 85 3.10 9.74 -7.79
N ILE A 86 3.86 9.81 -6.69
CA ILE A 86 3.86 10.96 -5.79
C ILE A 86 4.97 11.90 -6.23
N GLY A 87 4.65 13.18 -6.40
CA GLY A 87 5.63 14.18 -6.77
C GLY A 87 5.55 15.42 -5.92
N LEU A 88 6.69 16.09 -5.77
CA LEU A 88 6.78 17.40 -5.11
C LEU A 88 6.75 18.46 -6.20
N PRO A 89 5.82 19.42 -6.15
CA PRO A 89 5.76 20.47 -7.16
C PRO A 89 7.00 21.35 -7.11
N VAL A 90 7.56 21.65 -8.29
CA VAL A 90 8.71 22.53 -8.44
C VAL A 90 8.21 23.85 -9.02
N ALA A 91 8.25 24.90 -8.21
CA ALA A 91 7.67 26.22 -8.58
C ALA A 91 8.31 26.81 -9.84
N GLN A 92 9.60 26.63 -10.03
CA GLN A 92 10.36 27.24 -11.12
C GLN A 92 10.11 26.60 -12.48
N SER A 93 9.85 25.29 -12.51
CA SER A 93 9.69 24.56 -13.76
C SER A 93 8.22 24.23 -14.08
N GLY A 94 7.33 24.32 -13.09
CA GLY A 94 5.96 23.86 -13.23
C GLY A 94 5.81 22.35 -13.32
N LEU A 95 6.90 21.61 -13.09
CA LEU A 95 6.91 20.16 -13.10
C LEU A 95 6.87 19.62 -11.68
N ALA A 96 6.76 18.31 -11.53
CA ALA A 96 6.81 17.64 -10.25
C ALA A 96 8.09 16.81 -10.14
N LEU A 97 8.76 16.86 -8.99
CA LEU A 97 9.89 16.00 -8.70
C LEU A 97 9.35 14.67 -8.20
N PRO A 98 9.56 13.55 -8.93
CA PRO A 98 9.08 12.26 -8.48
C PRO A 98 9.73 11.86 -7.16
N CYS A 99 8.94 11.41 -6.20
CA CYS A 99 9.47 11.02 -4.89
C CYS A 99 8.92 9.69 -4.39
N GLY A 100 7.91 9.11 -5.04
CA GLY A 100 7.35 7.85 -4.60
C GLY A 100 6.15 7.43 -5.43
N SER A 101 5.47 6.41 -4.94
CA SER A 101 4.30 5.82 -5.59
C SER A 101 3.17 5.67 -4.57
N THR A 102 1.93 5.76 -5.04
CA THR A 102 0.76 5.55 -4.20
C THR A 102 -0.25 4.67 -4.92
N ALA A 103 -0.97 3.88 -4.15
CA ALA A 103 -2.13 3.15 -4.64
C ALA A 103 -3.22 3.23 -3.59
N ILE A 104 -4.47 3.39 -4.02
CA ILE A 104 -5.62 3.51 -3.13
C ILE A 104 -6.73 2.61 -3.63
N TRP A 105 -7.25 1.79 -2.73
CA TRP A 105 -8.53 1.14 -2.92
C TRP A 105 -9.59 1.93 -2.16
N GLN A 106 -10.73 2.17 -2.79
CA GLN A 106 -11.86 2.87 -2.17
C GLN A 106 -13.12 2.07 -2.37
N ALA A 107 -13.96 2.01 -1.34
CA ALA A 107 -15.27 1.40 -1.43
C ALA A 107 -16.20 2.22 -2.33
N GLU A 108 -17.16 1.55 -2.89
CA GLU A 108 -18.22 2.21 -3.66
C GLU A 108 -19.22 2.95 -2.77
#